data_9deb9db2d5759a58b3d3067cb7e01448
#
_entry.id   9deb9db2d5759a58b3d3067cb7e01448
#
_cell.length_a   1.000
_cell.length_b   1.000
_cell.length_c   1.000
_cell.angle_alpha   90.00
_cell.angle_beta   90.00
_cell.angle_gamma   90.00
#
_symmetry.space_group_name_H-M   'P 1'
#
loop_
_entity.id
_entity.type
_entity.pdbx_description
1 polymer ?
#
loop_
_entity_poly.entity_id
_entity_poly.type
_entity_poly.pdbx_seq_one_letter_code
_entity_poly.pdbx_strand_id
1 'polypeptide(L)'
;TVDNTGVYTKEVPYFTNTHVFKADPIVIEKLKEQNKLLKNDKLNHSYPHSWRSKAPLIYRATPQWFISMQKNKLRDKAVKAISETIFYPNKGKERLLSMIEGRPDWCVSRQRVWGVPLPIFINKKTKEPLRDQKIIDRIASIYEKQGSDCWFTDDAKTFLGNDYDAKDYEKLNDIVEVWFDSGSTHSFVLEKRKDLKWPADMYL
;
A
#
# COMPACT_ATOMS: atom_id res chain seq x y z
N THR A 1 -11.03 15.38 1.94
CA THR A 1 -12.46 15.52 2.27
C THR A 1 -12.93 14.65 3.43
N VAL A 2 -12.35 13.44 3.63
CA VAL A 2 -12.64 12.52 4.74
C VAL A 2 -11.33 12.11 5.39
N ASP A 3 -11.23 12.24 6.70
CA ASP A 3 -10.04 11.91 7.47
C ASP A 3 -9.91 10.40 7.75
N ASN A 4 -8.87 10.02 8.52
CA ASN A 4 -8.58 8.62 8.85
C ASN A 4 -9.64 7.95 9.74
N THR A 5 -10.49 8.72 10.38
CA THR A 5 -11.56 8.24 11.27
C THR A 5 -12.92 8.17 10.58
N GLY A 6 -12.99 8.53 9.29
CA GLY A 6 -14.23 8.55 8.51
C GLY A 6 -15.06 9.82 8.71
N VAL A 7 -14.45 10.90 9.17
CA VAL A 7 -15.10 12.19 9.46
C VAL A 7 -14.78 13.19 8.34
N TYR A 8 -15.77 13.96 7.91
CA TYR A 8 -15.59 15.02 6.93
C TYR A 8 -14.70 16.14 7.46
N THR A 9 -13.72 16.54 6.64
CA THR A 9 -12.77 17.62 6.96
C THR A 9 -13.38 19.00 6.69
N LYS A 10 -12.64 20.04 7.05
CA LYS A 10 -13.02 21.44 6.80
C LYS A 10 -13.25 21.79 5.32
N GLU A 11 -12.75 20.96 4.41
CA GLU A 11 -12.95 21.12 2.96
C GLU A 11 -14.39 20.86 2.53
N VAL A 12 -15.22 20.29 3.43
CA VAL A 12 -16.64 20.00 3.17
C VAL A 12 -17.47 20.78 4.19
N PRO A 13 -17.73 22.08 3.95
CA PRO A 13 -18.23 23.01 4.96
C PRO A 13 -19.57 22.64 5.59
N TYR A 14 -20.48 22.00 4.83
CA TYR A 14 -21.80 21.61 5.36
C TYR A 14 -21.76 20.36 6.25
N PHE A 15 -20.70 19.56 6.16
CA PHE A 15 -20.60 18.27 6.84
C PHE A 15 -19.37 18.17 7.73
N THR A 16 -18.64 19.25 7.90
CA THR A 16 -17.44 19.31 8.76
C THR A 16 -17.69 18.64 10.11
N ASN A 17 -16.77 17.79 10.55
CA ASN A 17 -16.86 17.01 11.80
C ASN A 17 -18.01 16.00 11.86
N THR A 18 -18.69 15.72 10.74
CA THR A 18 -19.71 14.68 10.65
C THR A 18 -19.12 13.38 10.15
N HIS A 19 -19.37 12.27 10.83
CA HIS A 19 -18.97 10.95 10.34
C HIS A 19 -19.79 10.57 9.11
N VAL A 20 -19.17 9.97 8.07
CA VAL A 20 -19.81 9.69 6.77
C VAL A 20 -21.13 8.92 6.90
N PHE A 21 -21.24 7.93 7.79
CA PHE A 21 -22.47 7.17 8.01
C PHE A 21 -23.58 7.95 8.74
N LYS A 22 -23.29 9.15 9.24
CA LYS A 22 -24.26 10.06 9.85
C LYS A 22 -24.66 11.21 8.94
N ALA A 23 -24.07 11.29 7.73
CA ALA A 23 -24.28 12.41 6.82
C ALA A 23 -25.60 12.33 6.04
N ASP A 24 -26.13 11.13 5.77
CA ASP A 24 -27.30 10.93 4.92
C ASP A 24 -28.52 11.80 5.32
N PRO A 25 -28.96 11.85 6.61
CA PRO A 25 -30.05 12.71 6.99
C PRO A 25 -29.78 14.20 6.74
N ILE A 26 -28.52 14.63 6.97
CA ILE A 26 -28.10 16.02 6.79
C ILE A 26 -28.11 16.38 5.30
N VAL A 27 -27.64 15.47 4.43
CA VAL A 27 -27.68 15.64 2.97
C VAL A 27 -29.13 15.79 2.48
N ILE A 28 -30.01 14.89 2.92
CA ILE A 28 -31.43 14.88 2.55
C ILE A 28 -32.09 16.19 2.96
N GLU A 29 -31.88 16.65 4.19
CA GLU A 29 -32.42 17.89 4.69
C GLU A 29 -31.93 19.11 3.88
N LYS A 30 -30.60 19.14 3.60
CA LYS A 30 -30.02 20.21 2.80
C LYS A 30 -30.56 20.28 1.37
N LEU A 31 -30.81 19.11 0.78
CA LEU A 31 -31.44 19.03 -0.55
C LEU A 31 -32.91 19.51 -0.54
N LYS A 32 -33.64 19.22 0.55
CA LYS A 32 -35.01 19.76 0.76
C LYS A 32 -35.02 21.28 0.88
N GLU A 33 -34.17 21.82 1.75
CA GLU A 33 -34.04 23.27 1.96
C GLU A 33 -33.76 24.02 0.64
N GLN A 34 -33.00 23.41 -0.26
CA GLN A 34 -32.64 23.97 -1.54
C GLN A 34 -33.64 23.66 -2.67
N ASN A 35 -34.75 22.96 -2.38
CA ASN A 35 -35.71 22.48 -3.37
C ASN A 35 -35.10 21.62 -4.48
N LYS A 36 -34.07 20.83 -4.16
CA LYS A 36 -33.34 19.96 -5.09
C LYS A 36 -33.59 18.47 -4.88
N LEU A 37 -34.39 18.10 -3.89
CA LEU A 37 -34.74 16.71 -3.62
C LEU A 37 -35.94 16.29 -4.45
N LEU A 38 -35.75 15.40 -5.41
CA LEU A 38 -36.85 14.84 -6.20
C LEU A 38 -37.60 13.73 -5.45
N LYS A 39 -36.88 12.81 -4.84
CA LYS A 39 -37.45 11.65 -4.12
C LYS A 39 -36.44 11.12 -3.12
N ASN A 40 -36.94 10.57 -2.02
CA ASN A 40 -36.14 9.84 -1.04
C ASN A 40 -36.83 8.51 -0.74
N ASP A 41 -36.11 7.41 -0.95
CA ASP A 41 -36.57 6.06 -0.67
C ASP A 41 -35.52 5.29 0.12
N LYS A 42 -35.94 4.20 0.78
CA LYS A 42 -35.04 3.25 1.44
C LYS A 42 -34.90 1.99 0.59
N LEU A 43 -33.65 1.60 0.36
CA LEU A 43 -33.32 0.38 -0.35
C LEU A 43 -32.53 -0.55 0.56
N ASN A 44 -32.98 -1.81 0.68
CA ASN A 44 -32.18 -2.86 1.31
C ASN A 44 -31.31 -3.55 0.25
N HIS A 45 -30.00 -3.49 0.44
CA HIS A 45 -29.03 -4.12 -0.45
C HIS A 45 -27.83 -4.67 0.32
N SER A 46 -27.06 -5.53 -0.33
CA SER A 46 -25.77 -5.98 0.20
C SER A 46 -24.77 -4.82 0.23
N TYR A 47 -24.13 -4.62 1.36
CA TYR A 47 -23.09 -3.60 1.53
C TYR A 47 -21.75 -4.24 1.95
N PRO A 48 -20.62 -3.85 1.38
CA PRO A 48 -19.34 -4.45 1.72
C PRO A 48 -18.94 -4.13 3.15
N HIS A 49 -18.56 -5.18 3.88
CA HIS A 49 -18.10 -5.09 5.27
C HIS A 49 -16.69 -5.64 5.41
N SER A 50 -15.93 -5.13 6.36
CA SER A 50 -14.65 -5.71 6.72
C SER A 50 -14.84 -7.14 7.21
N TRP A 51 -14.11 -8.08 6.62
CA TRP A 51 -14.21 -9.49 7.02
C TRP A 51 -13.75 -9.74 8.47
N ARG A 52 -12.87 -8.87 9.01
CA ARG A 52 -12.39 -8.96 10.40
C ARG A 52 -13.32 -8.27 11.39
N SER A 53 -13.52 -6.96 11.23
CA SER A 53 -14.29 -6.15 12.17
C SER A 53 -15.80 -6.23 11.97
N LYS A 54 -16.24 -6.76 10.81
CA LYS A 54 -17.65 -6.76 10.37
C LYS A 54 -18.26 -5.35 10.23
N ALA A 55 -17.45 -4.31 10.36
CA ALA A 55 -17.88 -2.93 10.15
C ALA A 55 -18.07 -2.63 8.66
N PRO A 56 -19.02 -1.77 8.28
CA PRO A 56 -19.20 -1.34 6.89
C PRO A 56 -17.97 -0.58 6.39
N LEU A 57 -17.62 -0.76 5.13
CA LEU A 57 -16.46 -0.13 4.51
C LEU A 57 -16.78 1.31 4.09
N ILE A 58 -15.73 2.14 4.08
CA ILE A 58 -15.75 3.50 3.55
C ILE A 58 -14.89 3.55 2.30
N TYR A 59 -15.41 4.12 1.22
CA TYR A 59 -14.64 4.41 0.01
C TYR A 59 -13.92 5.75 0.18
N ARG A 60 -12.58 5.68 0.26
CA ARG A 60 -11.75 6.85 0.53
C ARG A 60 -10.45 6.77 -0.27
N ALA A 61 -10.04 7.89 -0.86
CA ALA A 61 -8.69 8.01 -1.40
C ALA A 61 -7.69 8.16 -0.25
N THR A 62 -6.66 7.34 -0.27
CA THR A 62 -5.53 7.38 0.68
C THR A 62 -4.22 7.42 -0.09
N PRO A 63 -3.20 8.14 0.41
CA PRO A 63 -1.86 8.04 -0.16
C PRO A 63 -1.39 6.59 -0.15
N GLN A 64 -0.84 6.14 -1.28
CA GLN A 64 -0.36 4.77 -1.45
C GLN A 64 0.98 4.76 -2.19
N TRP A 65 1.73 3.68 -1.99
CA TRP A 65 3.00 3.45 -2.66
C TRP A 65 2.84 2.38 -3.73
N PHE A 66 3.43 2.65 -4.89
CA PHE A 66 3.28 1.81 -6.06
C PHE A 66 4.63 1.42 -6.66
N ILE A 67 4.75 0.17 -7.09
CA ILE A 67 5.81 -0.25 -8.01
C ILE A 67 5.29 -0.03 -9.43
N SER A 68 5.99 0.82 -10.19
CA SER A 68 5.62 1.10 -11.58
C SER A 68 5.91 -0.10 -12.46
N MET A 69 4.90 -0.56 -13.19
CA MET A 69 5.04 -1.63 -14.18
C MET A 69 5.76 -1.18 -15.46
N GLN A 70 5.79 0.13 -15.73
CA GLN A 70 6.45 0.68 -16.93
C GLN A 70 7.90 1.06 -16.67
N LYS A 71 8.19 1.63 -15.48
CA LYS A 71 9.54 2.05 -15.11
C LYS A 71 10.49 0.86 -15.13
N ASN A 72 11.70 1.07 -15.68
CA ASN A 72 12.71 0.03 -15.86
C ASN A 72 12.23 -1.18 -16.68
N LYS A 73 11.17 -0.99 -17.49
CA LYS A 73 10.59 -2.04 -18.34
C LYS A 73 10.20 -3.31 -17.57
N LEU A 74 9.66 -3.13 -16.34
CA LEU A 74 9.31 -4.26 -15.48
C LEU A 74 8.29 -5.18 -16.13
N ARG A 75 7.26 -4.63 -16.78
CA ARG A 75 6.25 -5.39 -17.53
C ARG A 75 6.88 -6.22 -18.64
N ASP A 76 7.73 -5.61 -19.46
CA ASP A 76 8.38 -6.29 -20.59
C ASP A 76 9.27 -7.44 -20.11
N LYS A 77 10.01 -7.22 -19.02
CA LYS A 77 10.84 -8.26 -18.40
C LYS A 77 9.99 -9.41 -17.88
N ALA A 78 8.86 -9.12 -17.24
CA ALA A 78 7.96 -10.14 -16.72
C ALA A 78 7.30 -10.95 -17.86
N VAL A 79 6.82 -10.29 -18.90
CA VAL A 79 6.26 -10.94 -20.09
C VAL A 79 7.31 -11.84 -20.77
N LYS A 80 8.55 -11.37 -20.91
CA LYS A 80 9.64 -12.18 -21.44
C LYS A 80 9.90 -13.41 -20.57
N ALA A 81 10.05 -13.26 -19.27
CA ALA A 81 10.28 -14.37 -18.35
C ALA A 81 9.15 -15.41 -18.39
N ILE A 82 7.89 -14.97 -18.45
CA ILE A 82 6.75 -15.87 -18.60
C ILE A 82 6.81 -16.63 -19.92
N SER A 83 7.21 -15.97 -21.03
CA SER A 83 7.32 -16.64 -22.35
C SER A 83 8.40 -17.70 -22.39
N GLU A 84 9.46 -17.55 -21.62
CA GLU A 84 10.60 -18.48 -21.50
C GLU A 84 10.35 -19.61 -20.49
N THR A 85 9.30 -19.49 -19.64
CA THR A 85 8.96 -20.50 -18.64
C THR A 85 8.01 -21.55 -19.18
N ILE A 86 8.22 -22.81 -18.81
CA ILE A 86 7.32 -23.93 -19.14
C ILE A 86 6.21 -24.00 -18.11
N PHE A 87 4.97 -24.09 -18.56
CA PHE A 87 3.79 -24.15 -17.70
C PHE A 87 3.07 -25.50 -17.79
N TYR A 88 2.68 -26.04 -16.66
CA TYR A 88 1.81 -27.20 -16.55
C TYR A 88 0.59 -26.87 -15.68
N PRO A 89 -0.64 -26.76 -16.21
CA PRO A 89 -1.01 -26.85 -17.64
C PRO A 89 -0.67 -25.56 -18.43
N ASN A 90 -0.53 -25.67 -19.74
CA ASN A 90 -0.22 -24.54 -20.63
C ASN A 90 -1.18 -23.36 -20.51
N LYS A 91 -2.45 -23.58 -20.20
CA LYS A 91 -3.45 -22.51 -19.96
C LYS A 91 -3.04 -21.52 -18.87
N GLY A 92 -2.19 -21.96 -17.93
CA GLY A 92 -1.63 -21.09 -16.90
C GLY A 92 -0.77 -19.96 -17.48
N LYS A 93 -0.01 -20.24 -18.55
CA LYS A 93 0.81 -19.26 -19.26
C LYS A 93 -0.02 -18.14 -19.87
N GLU A 94 -1.05 -18.49 -20.63
CA GLU A 94 -1.93 -17.52 -21.31
C GLU A 94 -2.63 -16.61 -20.28
N ARG A 95 -3.13 -17.21 -19.21
CA ARG A 95 -3.78 -16.48 -18.11
C ARG A 95 -2.82 -15.49 -17.44
N LEU A 96 -1.61 -15.92 -17.11
CA LEU A 96 -0.62 -15.08 -16.44
C LEU A 96 -0.14 -13.95 -17.37
N LEU A 97 0.09 -14.24 -18.65
CA LEU A 97 0.44 -13.21 -19.66
C LEU A 97 -0.62 -12.12 -19.73
N SER A 98 -1.90 -12.50 -19.92
CA SER A 98 -3.01 -11.54 -19.99
C SER A 98 -3.13 -10.69 -18.71
N MET A 99 -2.91 -11.29 -17.55
CA MET A 99 -2.92 -10.56 -16.27
C MET A 99 -1.78 -9.55 -16.16
N ILE A 100 -0.57 -9.87 -16.65
CA ILE A 100 0.60 -8.98 -16.57
C ILE A 100 0.53 -7.88 -17.61
N GLU A 101 0.10 -8.20 -18.84
CA GLU A 101 -0.06 -7.21 -19.92
C GLU A 101 -1.02 -6.09 -19.55
N GLY A 102 -2.18 -6.45 -18.99
CA GLY A 102 -3.21 -5.51 -18.54
C GLY A 102 -3.01 -4.93 -17.12
N ARG A 103 -1.97 -5.34 -16.39
CA ARG A 103 -1.82 -4.98 -14.98
C ARG A 103 -1.48 -3.49 -14.80
N PRO A 104 -2.21 -2.74 -13.97
CA PRO A 104 -1.79 -1.40 -13.54
C PRO A 104 -0.56 -1.46 -12.62
N ASP A 105 -0.02 -0.32 -12.25
CA ASP A 105 1.05 -0.23 -11.25
C ASP A 105 0.63 -0.95 -9.96
N TRP A 106 1.58 -1.63 -9.35
CA TRP A 106 1.30 -2.49 -8.19
C TRP A 106 1.31 -1.71 -6.88
N CYS A 107 0.14 -1.55 -6.27
CA CYS A 107 0.02 -0.96 -4.94
C CYS A 107 0.61 -1.89 -3.88
N VAL A 108 1.74 -1.49 -3.30
CA VAL A 108 2.50 -2.32 -2.33
C VAL A 108 2.35 -1.88 -0.88
N SER A 109 1.75 -0.74 -0.60
CA SER A 109 1.53 -0.27 0.77
C SER A 109 0.22 -0.80 1.37
N ARG A 110 0.26 -1.09 2.67
CA ARG A 110 -0.92 -1.47 3.47
C ARG A 110 -0.89 -0.73 4.81
N GLN A 111 -2.04 -0.21 5.21
CA GLN A 111 -2.27 0.42 6.50
C GLN A 111 -2.70 -0.64 7.51
N ARG A 112 -1.73 -1.38 8.04
CA ARG A 112 -1.94 -2.48 8.99
C ARG A 112 -0.87 -2.44 10.07
N VAL A 113 -1.19 -3.06 11.22
CA VAL A 113 -0.30 -3.08 12.39
C VAL A 113 0.78 -4.15 12.27
N TRP A 114 0.55 -5.20 11.49
CA TRP A 114 1.46 -6.33 11.34
C TRP A 114 1.94 -6.48 9.91
N GLY A 115 3.25 -6.54 9.73
CA GLY A 115 3.94 -6.78 8.46
C GLY A 115 5.29 -6.06 8.39
N VAL A 116 6.06 -6.31 7.34
CA VAL A 116 7.34 -5.66 7.10
C VAL A 116 7.11 -4.18 6.77
N PRO A 117 7.72 -3.23 7.51
CA PRO A 117 7.51 -1.81 7.26
C PRO A 117 8.11 -1.35 5.93
N LEU A 118 7.48 -0.36 5.30
CA LEU A 118 8.07 0.42 4.22
C LEU A 118 9.03 1.47 4.82
N PRO A 119 10.35 1.31 4.67
CA PRO A 119 11.34 2.16 5.33
C PRO A 119 11.52 3.50 4.63
N ILE A 120 10.47 4.31 4.58
CA ILE A 120 10.44 5.58 3.87
C ILE A 120 10.27 6.72 4.87
N PHE A 121 11.10 7.74 4.73
CA PHE A 121 10.96 9.01 5.41
C PHE A 121 10.27 10.03 4.52
N ILE A 122 9.30 10.75 5.08
CA ILE A 122 8.58 11.83 4.40
C ILE A 122 8.99 13.16 5.04
N ASN A 123 9.40 14.12 4.23
CA ASN A 123 9.67 15.47 4.72
C ASN A 123 8.35 16.13 5.14
N LYS A 124 8.29 16.63 6.37
CA LYS A 124 7.05 17.19 6.95
C LYS A 124 6.57 18.45 6.25
N LYS A 125 7.50 19.25 5.67
CA LYS A 125 7.20 20.51 5.00
C LYS A 125 6.83 20.29 3.53
N THR A 126 7.66 19.56 2.78
CA THR A 126 7.47 19.37 1.34
C THR A 126 6.54 18.21 1.00
N LYS A 127 6.30 17.32 1.97
CA LYS A 127 5.57 16.05 1.79
C LYS A 127 6.22 15.08 0.79
N GLU A 128 7.46 15.34 0.41
CA GLU A 128 8.23 14.49 -0.50
C GLU A 128 8.99 13.38 0.24
N PRO A 129 9.15 12.20 -0.36
CA PRO A 129 9.95 11.14 0.21
C PRO A 129 11.44 11.46 0.15
N LEU A 130 12.17 11.09 1.19
CA LEU A 130 13.61 11.16 1.22
C LEU A 130 14.19 10.08 0.28
N ARG A 131 14.95 10.52 -0.73
CA ARG A 131 15.59 9.65 -1.73
C ARG A 131 17.11 9.74 -1.57
N ASP A 132 17.63 9.07 -0.58
CA ASP A 132 19.07 9.04 -0.31
C ASP A 132 19.52 7.59 -0.10
N GLN A 133 20.38 7.11 -1.02
CA GLN A 133 20.89 5.74 -0.99
C GLN A 133 21.64 5.43 0.30
N LYS A 134 22.39 6.39 0.85
CA LYS A 134 23.13 6.24 2.10
C LYS A 134 22.20 5.93 3.28
N ILE A 135 21.02 6.56 3.31
CA ILE A 135 20.01 6.31 4.35
C ILE A 135 19.37 4.93 4.13
N ILE A 136 19.08 4.57 2.90
CA ILE A 136 18.53 3.24 2.56
C ILE A 136 19.50 2.14 2.99
N ASP A 137 20.78 2.26 2.67
CA ASP A 137 21.80 1.28 3.02
C ASP A 137 22.00 1.17 4.54
N ARG A 138 21.91 2.30 5.25
CA ARG A 138 21.95 2.33 6.72
C ARG A 138 20.74 1.59 7.32
N ILE A 139 19.54 1.84 6.82
CA ILE A 139 18.33 1.16 7.28
C ILE A 139 18.47 -0.34 7.05
N ALA A 140 18.91 -0.76 5.86
CA ALA A 140 19.13 -2.17 5.54
C ALA A 140 20.10 -2.82 6.52
N SER A 141 21.24 -2.15 6.83
CA SER A 141 22.22 -2.64 7.78
C SER A 141 21.69 -2.75 9.22
N ILE A 142 20.80 -1.85 9.61
CA ILE A 142 20.13 -1.92 10.92
C ILE A 142 19.14 -3.09 10.93
N TYR A 143 18.33 -3.27 9.87
CA TYR A 143 17.41 -4.37 9.76
C TYR A 143 18.09 -5.75 9.79
N GLU A 144 19.25 -5.89 9.15
CA GLU A 144 20.04 -7.13 9.20
C GLU A 144 20.48 -7.49 10.62
N LYS A 145 20.72 -6.51 11.48
CA LYS A 145 21.19 -6.74 12.84
C LYS A 145 20.08 -6.89 13.87
N GLN A 146 19.00 -6.14 13.73
CA GLN A 146 17.96 -5.99 14.76
C GLN A 146 16.58 -6.50 14.31
N GLY A 147 16.43 -6.81 13.02
CA GLY A 147 15.11 -7.09 12.42
C GLY A 147 14.36 -5.81 12.04
N SER A 148 13.32 -5.95 11.25
CA SER A 148 12.57 -4.81 10.69
C SER A 148 11.66 -4.11 11.71
N ASP A 149 11.35 -4.76 12.84
CA ASP A 149 10.47 -4.20 13.88
C ASP A 149 11.07 -2.94 14.53
N CYS A 150 12.41 -2.81 14.51
CA CYS A 150 13.10 -1.60 14.97
C CYS A 150 12.61 -0.33 14.25
N TRP A 151 12.04 -0.45 13.04
CA TRP A 151 11.43 0.69 12.36
C TRP A 151 10.31 1.33 13.18
N PHE A 152 9.53 0.55 13.89
CA PHE A 152 8.42 1.05 14.69
C PHE A 152 8.85 1.48 16.11
N THR A 153 9.88 0.84 16.67
CA THR A 153 10.30 1.05 18.07
C THR A 153 11.35 2.14 18.22
N ASP A 154 12.26 2.28 17.26
CA ASP A 154 13.39 3.18 17.36
C ASP A 154 13.08 4.59 16.87
N ASP A 155 13.79 5.57 17.37
CA ASP A 155 13.69 6.96 16.92
C ASP A 155 14.17 7.14 15.48
N ALA A 156 13.56 8.10 14.78
CA ALA A 156 13.96 8.48 13.42
C ALA A 156 15.46 8.81 13.31
N LYS A 157 16.05 9.36 14.38
CA LYS A 157 17.48 9.72 14.45
C LYS A 157 18.39 8.49 14.30
N THR A 158 17.99 7.31 14.78
CA THR A 158 18.75 6.05 14.62
C THR A 158 19.03 5.76 13.14
N PHE A 159 18.05 5.99 12.29
CA PHE A 159 18.14 5.72 10.85
C PHE A 159 18.75 6.89 10.07
N LEU A 160 18.36 8.13 10.42
CA LEU A 160 18.84 9.34 9.73
C LEU A 160 20.26 9.72 10.12
N GLY A 161 20.70 9.35 11.33
CA GLY A 161 22.00 9.70 11.87
C GLY A 161 22.19 11.22 12.00
N ASN A 162 23.35 11.71 11.59
CA ASN A 162 23.66 13.13 11.56
C ASN A 162 23.46 13.77 10.17
N ASP A 163 23.01 13.01 9.18
CA ASP A 163 22.86 13.49 7.80
C ASP A 163 21.60 14.36 7.63
N TYR A 164 20.56 14.11 8.44
CA TYR A 164 19.28 14.82 8.40
C TYR A 164 18.75 15.11 9.81
N ASP A 165 18.08 16.25 9.99
CA ASP A 165 17.38 16.53 11.25
C ASP A 165 16.08 15.70 11.33
N ALA A 166 16.00 14.81 12.31
CA ALA A 166 14.83 13.96 12.53
C ALA A 166 13.53 14.72 12.76
N LYS A 167 13.61 16.01 13.17
CA LYS A 167 12.45 16.87 13.35
C LYS A 167 11.75 17.22 12.03
N ASP A 168 12.51 17.26 10.94
CA ASP A 168 11.97 17.62 9.61
C ASP A 168 11.34 16.43 8.89
N TYR A 169 11.48 15.22 9.40
CA TYR A 169 11.01 14.00 8.77
C TYR A 169 10.07 13.20 9.66
N GLU A 170 9.17 12.47 9.03
CA GLU A 170 8.31 11.46 9.67
C GLU A 170 8.55 10.10 9.04
N LYS A 171 8.55 9.05 9.84
CA LYS A 171 8.61 7.66 9.36
C LYS A 171 7.25 7.26 8.80
N LEU A 172 7.23 6.60 7.64
CA LEU A 172 6.03 5.99 7.12
C LEU A 172 5.66 4.77 7.98
N ASN A 173 4.39 4.66 8.36
CA ASN A 173 3.91 3.53 9.17
C ASN A 173 3.26 2.42 8.34
N ASP A 174 3.21 2.57 7.02
CA ASP A 174 2.69 1.55 6.13
C ASP A 174 3.60 0.31 6.11
N ILE A 175 2.98 -0.84 5.92
CA ILE A 175 3.69 -2.10 5.72
C ILE A 175 3.64 -2.53 4.26
N VAL A 176 4.56 -3.41 3.89
CA VAL A 176 4.59 -4.02 2.56
C VAL A 176 3.45 -5.02 2.40
N GLU A 177 2.92 -5.12 1.22
CA GLU A 177 1.92 -6.09 0.79
C GLU A 177 2.52 -7.51 0.78
N VAL A 178 1.79 -8.48 1.33
CA VAL A 178 2.26 -9.86 1.56
C VAL A 178 2.76 -10.60 0.31
N TRP A 179 2.26 -10.26 -0.86
CA TRP A 179 2.75 -10.85 -2.11
C TRP A 179 4.13 -10.33 -2.52
N PHE A 180 4.51 -9.15 -2.02
CA PHE A 180 5.89 -8.68 -2.14
C PHE A 180 6.83 -9.52 -1.28
N ASP A 181 6.45 -9.80 -0.03
CA ASP A 181 7.22 -10.68 0.86
C ASP A 181 7.39 -12.06 0.24
N SER A 182 6.29 -12.65 -0.23
CA SER A 182 6.30 -13.94 -0.90
C SER A 182 7.15 -13.92 -2.18
N GLY A 183 7.01 -12.90 -3.02
CA GLY A 183 7.78 -12.74 -4.25
C GLY A 183 9.28 -12.55 -4.03
N SER A 184 9.68 -12.07 -2.84
CA SER A 184 11.08 -11.87 -2.46
C SER A 184 11.77 -13.15 -1.94
N THR A 185 11.04 -14.25 -1.79
CA THR A 185 11.54 -15.51 -1.19
C THR A 185 12.83 -16.01 -1.85
N HIS A 186 12.96 -15.86 -3.18
CA HIS A 186 14.18 -16.23 -3.88
C HIS A 186 15.42 -15.52 -3.32
N SER A 187 15.31 -14.25 -2.97
CA SER A 187 16.43 -13.45 -2.52
C SER A 187 16.93 -13.84 -1.11
N PHE A 188 16.01 -14.11 -0.18
CA PHE A 188 16.41 -14.45 1.19
C PHE A 188 16.47 -15.95 1.49
N VAL A 189 16.02 -16.80 0.58
CA VAL A 189 16.12 -18.27 0.70
C VAL A 189 17.07 -18.83 -0.35
N LEU A 190 16.73 -18.76 -1.64
CA LEU A 190 17.47 -19.47 -2.70
C LEU A 190 18.89 -18.92 -2.90
N GLU A 191 19.04 -17.60 -2.89
CA GLU A 191 20.35 -16.96 -3.09
C GLU A 191 21.25 -17.04 -1.84
N LYS A 192 20.66 -17.11 -0.64
CA LYS A 192 21.42 -17.13 0.61
C LYS A 192 21.88 -18.53 1.02
N ARG A 193 21.14 -19.57 0.68
CA ARG A 193 21.43 -20.94 1.10
C ARG A 193 22.31 -21.63 0.07
N LYS A 194 23.46 -22.16 0.54
CA LYS A 194 24.44 -22.85 -0.32
C LYS A 194 23.98 -24.23 -0.83
N ASP A 195 22.99 -24.82 -0.17
CA ASP A 195 22.40 -26.12 -0.53
C ASP A 195 21.22 -25.97 -1.51
N LEU A 196 20.86 -24.76 -1.89
CA LEU A 196 19.79 -24.46 -2.83
C LEU A 196 20.31 -23.77 -4.10
N LYS A 197 19.52 -23.81 -5.15
CA LYS A 197 19.83 -23.22 -6.45
C LYS A 197 18.87 -22.08 -6.77
N TRP A 198 19.39 -21.02 -7.36
CA TRP A 198 18.61 -19.94 -7.97
C TRP A 198 19.03 -19.76 -9.45
N PRO A 199 18.08 -19.55 -10.37
CA PRO A 199 16.62 -19.67 -10.18
C PRO A 199 16.18 -21.09 -9.85
N ALA A 200 14.99 -21.21 -9.23
CA ALA A 200 14.38 -22.51 -8.94
C ALA A 200 14.10 -23.29 -10.22
N ASP A 201 14.26 -24.63 -10.15
CA ASP A 201 13.94 -25.50 -11.30
C ASP A 201 12.43 -25.68 -11.48
N MET A 202 11.67 -25.57 -10.39
CA MET A 202 10.21 -25.71 -10.38
C MET A 202 9.58 -24.78 -9.32
N TYR A 203 8.45 -24.20 -9.66
CA TYR A 203 7.59 -23.42 -8.76
C TYR A 203 6.16 -23.97 -8.81
N LEU A 204 5.56 -24.27 -7.63
CA LEU A 204 4.23 -24.87 -7.46
C LEU A 204 3.25 -23.90 -6.81
#